data_133576fb68dda34e4feee12f3d39f772
#
_entry.id   133576fb68dda34e4feee12f3d39f772
#
_cell.length_a   1.000
_cell.length_b   1.000
_cell.length_c   1.000
_cell.angle_alpha   90.00
_cell.angle_beta   90.00
_cell.angle_gamma   90.00
#
_symmetry.space_group_name_H-M   'P 1'
#
loop_
_entity.id
_entity.type
_entity.pdbx_description
1 polymer ?
#
loop_
_entity_poly.entity_id
_entity_poly.type
_entity_poly.pdbx_seq_one_letter_code
_entity_poly.pdbx_strand_id
1 'polypeptide(L)'
;MSHSFYNVWIHTVFATKDRLPLITLDLEEVLYPFLHDEFNELGCKLKIVNGLSDHIHCLFLLDSQKSYSAVMKQIKGASSHYINQNNLLLEKFSWQKGYAVFSVSQSQVKDVYEYIKNQKIQQDSLEEEGIKL
;
A
#
# COMPACT_ATOMS: atom_id res chain seq x y z
N MET A 1 -13.34 -0.18 34.81
CA MET A 1 -12.87 -0.46 33.44
C MET A 1 -12.28 0.78 32.84
N SER A 2 -11.09 0.67 32.31
CA SER A 2 -10.45 1.80 31.64
C SER A 2 -10.83 1.79 30.16
N HIS A 3 -11.03 2.98 29.61
CA HIS A 3 -11.27 3.18 28.19
C HIS A 3 -10.06 3.82 27.56
N SER A 4 -9.63 3.29 26.42
CA SER A 4 -8.52 3.84 25.66
C SER A 4 -9.01 4.28 24.29
N PHE A 5 -8.53 5.43 23.86
CA PHE A 5 -8.74 5.89 22.48
C PHE A 5 -7.44 5.71 21.73
N TYR A 6 -7.50 5.04 20.59
CA TYR A 6 -6.32 4.75 19.76
C TYR A 6 -6.63 5.10 18.32
N ASN A 7 -5.85 6.00 17.74
CA ASN A 7 -6.13 6.53 16.41
C ASN A 7 -4.79 6.87 15.71
N VAL A 8 -4.06 5.82 15.32
CA VAL A 8 -2.75 5.97 14.70
C VAL A 8 -2.86 5.63 13.22
N TRP A 9 -2.97 6.66 12.39
CA TRP A 9 -3.00 6.52 10.94
C TRP A 9 -1.59 6.48 10.39
N ILE A 10 -1.37 5.57 9.45
CA ILE A 10 -0.08 5.34 8.80
C ILE A 10 -0.26 5.46 7.28
N HIS A 11 0.63 6.24 6.66
CA HIS A 11 0.79 6.26 5.22
C HIS A 11 2.11 5.56 4.92
N THR A 12 2.06 4.45 4.23
CA THR A 12 3.26 3.70 3.86
C THR A 12 3.36 3.55 2.35
N VAL A 13 4.59 3.55 1.86
CA VAL A 13 4.89 3.39 0.43
C VAL A 13 5.93 2.29 0.31
N PHE A 14 5.68 1.33 -0.56
CA PHE A 14 6.68 0.30 -0.85
C PHE A 14 6.66 -0.05 -2.33
N ALA A 15 7.82 -0.46 -2.83
CA ALA A 15 8.07 -0.62 -4.26
C ALA A 15 8.35 -2.07 -4.61
N THR A 16 8.16 -2.40 -5.87
CA THR A 16 8.61 -3.67 -6.42
C THR A 16 10.12 -3.74 -6.40
N LYS A 17 10.68 -4.95 -6.33
CA LYS A 17 12.11 -5.15 -6.36
C LYS A 17 12.68 -4.59 -7.66
N ASP A 18 13.75 -3.79 -7.53
CA ASP A 18 14.41 -3.11 -8.65
C ASP A 18 13.48 -2.18 -9.43
N ARG A 19 12.36 -1.79 -8.83
CA ARG A 19 11.38 -0.88 -9.44
C ARG A 19 10.84 -1.41 -10.77
N LEU A 20 10.75 -2.72 -10.91
CA LEU A 20 10.19 -3.34 -12.12
C LEU A 20 8.71 -3.02 -12.25
N PRO A 21 8.21 -2.65 -13.44
CA PRO A 21 6.81 -2.24 -13.63
C PRO A 21 5.87 -3.45 -13.71
N LEU A 22 5.76 -4.21 -12.62
CA LEU A 22 5.01 -5.47 -12.58
C LEU A 22 3.54 -5.29 -12.19
N ILE A 23 3.19 -4.16 -11.58
CA ILE A 23 1.81 -3.95 -11.09
C ILE A 23 1.00 -3.31 -12.21
N THR A 24 0.45 -4.16 -13.06
CA THR A 24 -0.43 -3.74 -14.14
C THR A 24 -1.82 -3.42 -13.60
N LEU A 25 -2.67 -2.76 -14.38
CA LEU A 25 -4.05 -2.50 -13.99
C LEU A 25 -4.81 -3.80 -13.73
N ASP A 26 -4.53 -4.85 -14.51
CA ASP A 26 -5.14 -6.16 -14.28
C ASP A 26 -4.72 -6.75 -12.94
N LEU A 27 -3.42 -6.62 -12.59
CA LEU A 27 -2.95 -7.11 -11.29
C LEU A 27 -3.59 -6.33 -10.15
N GLU A 28 -3.77 -5.02 -10.29
CA GLU A 28 -4.41 -4.21 -9.26
C GLU A 28 -5.80 -4.71 -8.90
N GLU A 29 -6.58 -5.16 -9.90
CA GLU A 29 -7.94 -5.66 -9.68
C GLU A 29 -7.98 -6.86 -8.72
N VAL A 30 -6.89 -7.61 -8.65
CA VAL A 30 -6.77 -8.78 -7.76
C VAL A 30 -5.99 -8.42 -6.50
N LEU A 31 -4.92 -7.66 -6.64
CA LEU A 31 -4.02 -7.34 -5.54
C LEU A 31 -4.67 -6.42 -4.49
N TYR A 32 -5.36 -5.38 -4.93
CA TYR A 32 -5.92 -4.40 -4.00
C TYR A 32 -7.00 -4.99 -3.09
N PRO A 33 -7.97 -5.75 -3.60
CA PRO A 33 -8.91 -6.45 -2.70
C PRO A 33 -8.22 -7.42 -1.75
N PHE A 34 -7.19 -8.13 -2.23
CA PHE A 34 -6.41 -9.02 -1.38
C PHE A 34 -5.75 -8.26 -0.22
N LEU A 35 -5.17 -7.09 -0.51
CA LEU A 35 -4.56 -6.25 0.53
C LEU A 35 -5.60 -5.76 1.55
N HIS A 36 -6.78 -5.35 1.09
CA HIS A 36 -7.85 -4.95 2.01
C HIS A 36 -8.19 -6.08 2.98
N ASP A 37 -8.31 -7.31 2.48
CA ASP A 37 -8.62 -8.47 3.30
C ASP A 37 -7.50 -8.77 4.30
N GLU A 38 -6.24 -8.72 3.84
CA GLU A 38 -5.09 -8.99 4.71
C GLU A 38 -4.96 -7.96 5.83
N PHE A 39 -5.13 -6.67 5.51
CA PHE A 39 -5.12 -5.64 6.54
C PHE A 39 -6.25 -5.85 7.55
N ASN A 40 -7.45 -6.17 7.07
CA ASN A 40 -8.60 -6.42 7.96
C ASN A 40 -8.34 -7.60 8.90
N GLU A 41 -7.73 -8.67 8.40
CA GLU A 41 -7.39 -9.83 9.25
C GLU A 41 -6.38 -9.47 10.34
N LEU A 42 -5.53 -8.47 10.08
CA LEU A 42 -4.59 -7.97 11.08
C LEU A 42 -5.21 -6.95 12.03
N GLY A 43 -6.50 -6.68 11.89
CA GLY A 43 -7.16 -5.66 12.71
C GLY A 43 -6.81 -4.23 12.30
N CYS A 44 -6.18 -4.06 11.14
CA CYS A 44 -5.80 -2.76 10.61
C CYS A 44 -6.75 -2.38 9.51
N LYS A 45 -7.46 -1.25 9.68
CA LYS A 45 -8.42 -0.80 8.68
C LYS A 45 -7.69 -0.09 7.54
N LEU A 46 -7.69 -0.70 6.37
CA LEU A 46 -7.14 -0.07 5.16
C LEU A 46 -8.16 0.90 4.59
N LYS A 47 -7.82 2.18 4.54
CA LYS A 47 -8.71 3.21 4.00
C LYS A 47 -8.59 3.31 2.49
N ILE A 48 -7.38 3.23 1.96
CA ILE A 48 -7.13 3.29 0.53
C ILE A 48 -5.78 2.67 0.20
N VAL A 49 -5.71 2.01 -0.95
CA VAL A 49 -4.47 1.60 -1.60
C VAL A 49 -4.52 2.05 -3.05
N ASN A 50 -3.45 2.63 -3.53
CA ASN A 50 -3.31 3.02 -4.93
C ASN A 50 -1.83 3.29 -5.20
N GLY A 51 -1.45 3.28 -6.46
CA GLY A 51 -0.07 3.54 -6.83
C GLY A 51 0.12 3.48 -8.33
N LEU A 52 1.34 3.17 -8.72
CA LEU A 52 1.73 3.04 -10.12
C LEU A 52 2.26 1.63 -10.36
N SER A 53 2.87 1.41 -11.52
CA SER A 53 3.29 0.06 -11.90
C SER A 53 4.41 -0.51 -11.03
N ASP A 54 5.17 0.34 -10.32
CA ASP A 54 6.35 -0.09 -9.57
C ASP A 54 6.30 0.23 -8.07
N HIS A 55 5.18 0.81 -7.57
CA HIS A 55 5.02 1.08 -6.14
C HIS A 55 3.56 1.29 -5.77
N ILE A 56 3.25 1.09 -4.49
CA ILE A 56 1.92 1.37 -3.97
C ILE A 56 2.01 2.17 -2.67
N HIS A 57 0.95 2.94 -2.45
CA HIS A 57 0.69 3.70 -1.23
C HIS A 57 -0.47 3.05 -0.50
N CYS A 58 -0.35 2.90 0.81
CA CYS A 58 -1.43 2.42 1.67
C CYS A 58 -1.65 3.41 2.81
N LEU A 59 -2.91 3.74 3.06
CA LEU A 59 -3.31 4.53 4.22
C LEU A 59 -4.17 3.64 5.10
N PHE A 60 -3.72 3.38 6.33
CA PHE A 60 -4.42 2.45 7.21
C PHE A 60 -4.34 2.87 8.67
N LEU A 61 -5.30 2.39 9.45
CA LEU A 61 -5.33 2.61 10.89
C LEU A 61 -4.61 1.44 11.55
N LEU A 62 -3.50 1.73 12.24
CA LEU A 62 -2.69 0.70 12.88
C LEU A 62 -3.41 0.14 14.12
N ASP A 63 -3.51 -1.19 14.20
CA ASP A 63 -4.07 -1.85 15.38
C ASP A 63 -3.18 -1.60 16.59
N SER A 64 -3.81 -1.31 17.75
CA SER A 64 -3.09 -0.96 18.99
C SER A 64 -2.19 -2.10 19.51
N GLN A 65 -2.49 -3.33 19.12
CA GLN A 65 -1.77 -4.50 19.60
C GLN A 65 -0.64 -4.96 18.65
N LYS A 66 -0.41 -4.21 17.57
CA LYS A 66 0.55 -4.63 16.55
C LYS A 66 1.58 -3.55 16.27
N SER A 67 2.80 -3.99 15.99
CA SER A 67 3.85 -3.09 15.52
C SER A 67 3.71 -2.89 14.01
N TYR A 68 4.12 -1.71 13.55
CA TYR A 68 4.14 -1.42 12.12
C TYR A 68 4.97 -2.46 11.35
N SER A 69 6.16 -2.81 11.86
CA SER A 69 7.05 -3.76 11.17
C SER A 69 6.43 -5.14 11.03
N ALA A 70 5.71 -5.61 12.05
CA ALA A 70 5.04 -6.90 11.98
C ALA A 70 3.92 -6.88 10.95
N VAL A 71 3.15 -5.79 10.88
CA VAL A 71 2.09 -5.63 9.88
C VAL A 71 2.69 -5.65 8.48
N MET A 72 3.75 -4.88 8.23
CA MET A 72 4.35 -4.81 6.90
C MET A 72 4.99 -6.12 6.47
N LYS A 73 5.61 -6.84 7.40
CA LYS A 73 6.18 -8.16 7.11
C LYS A 73 5.08 -9.10 6.62
N GLN A 74 3.93 -9.11 7.30
CA GLN A 74 2.80 -9.95 6.92
C GLN A 74 2.21 -9.53 5.57
N ILE A 75 1.97 -8.23 5.38
CA ILE A 75 1.37 -7.70 4.15
C ILE A 75 2.27 -7.99 2.94
N LYS A 76 3.54 -7.68 3.04
CA LYS A 76 4.48 -7.88 1.92
C LYS A 76 4.67 -9.38 1.63
N GLY A 77 4.82 -10.18 2.67
CA GLY A 77 4.99 -11.63 2.52
C GLY A 77 3.77 -12.30 1.92
N ALA A 78 2.60 -12.03 2.47
CA ALA A 78 1.36 -12.64 2.00
C ALA A 78 1.03 -12.22 0.57
N SER A 79 1.21 -10.95 0.21
CA SER A 79 0.87 -10.46 -1.13
C SER A 79 1.81 -11.02 -2.20
N SER A 80 3.12 -11.05 -1.95
CA SER A 80 4.05 -11.65 -2.92
C SER A 80 3.81 -13.15 -3.08
N HIS A 81 3.54 -13.84 -1.97
CA HIS A 81 3.20 -15.28 -2.01
C HIS A 81 1.94 -15.51 -2.84
N TYR A 82 0.90 -14.71 -2.61
CA TYR A 82 -0.37 -14.83 -3.33
C TYR A 82 -0.18 -14.64 -4.84
N ILE A 83 0.55 -13.61 -5.25
CA ILE A 83 0.82 -13.35 -6.67
C ILE A 83 1.56 -14.53 -7.31
N ASN A 84 2.60 -15.03 -6.65
CA ASN A 84 3.43 -16.11 -7.19
C ASN A 84 2.70 -17.46 -7.15
N GLN A 85 2.00 -17.76 -6.07
CA GLN A 85 1.27 -19.02 -5.92
C GLN A 85 0.19 -19.19 -6.97
N ASN A 86 -0.47 -18.10 -7.35
CA ASN A 86 -1.56 -18.11 -8.32
C ASN A 86 -1.10 -17.80 -9.75
N ASN A 87 0.20 -17.70 -9.96
CA ASN A 87 0.79 -17.45 -11.28
C ASN A 87 0.15 -16.25 -11.98
N LEU A 88 -0.02 -15.16 -11.23
CA LEU A 88 -0.67 -13.96 -11.76
C LEU A 88 0.24 -13.18 -12.71
N LEU A 89 1.54 -13.44 -12.68
CA LEU A 89 2.51 -12.84 -13.59
C LEU A 89 3.38 -13.94 -14.20
N LEU A 90 4.01 -13.65 -15.32
CA LEU A 90 4.94 -14.57 -15.98
C LEU A 90 6.24 -14.70 -15.20
N GLU A 91 6.72 -13.58 -14.64
CA GLU A 91 7.93 -13.54 -13.83
C GLU A 91 7.60 -13.61 -12.34
N LYS A 92 8.61 -13.94 -11.54
CA LYS A 92 8.47 -13.97 -10.08
C LYS A 92 8.29 -12.54 -9.56
N PHE A 93 7.32 -12.34 -8.68
CA PHE A 93 7.06 -11.07 -8.02
C PHE A 93 7.79 -11.01 -6.68
N SER A 94 8.43 -9.88 -6.39
CA SER A 94 9.01 -9.60 -5.09
C SER A 94 8.88 -8.11 -4.79
N TRP A 95 8.72 -7.78 -3.51
CA TRP A 95 8.79 -6.39 -3.05
C TRP A 95 10.25 -6.04 -2.76
N GLN A 96 10.60 -4.77 -2.97
CA GLN A 96 11.89 -4.22 -2.56
C GLN A 96 11.99 -4.28 -1.03
N LYS A 97 13.19 -4.50 -0.50
CA LYS A 97 13.41 -4.38 0.94
C LYS A 97 13.23 -2.92 1.35
N GLY A 98 12.64 -2.73 2.53
CA GLY A 98 12.42 -1.39 3.03
C GLY A 98 11.10 -0.80 2.53
N TYR A 99 10.83 0.39 3.02
CA TYR A 99 9.59 1.12 2.77
C TYR A 99 9.76 2.55 3.27
N ALA A 100 8.88 3.45 2.82
CA ALA A 100 8.72 4.76 3.46
C ALA A 100 7.49 4.69 4.35
N VAL A 101 7.54 5.31 5.52
CA VAL A 101 6.42 5.31 6.46
C VAL A 101 6.28 6.69 7.09
N PHE A 102 5.03 7.16 7.15
CA PHE A 102 4.69 8.47 7.70
C PHE A 102 3.50 8.32 8.63
N SER A 103 3.57 8.94 9.80
CA SER A 103 2.38 9.08 10.64
C SER A 103 1.50 10.18 10.06
N VAL A 104 0.18 10.00 10.15
CA VAL A 104 -0.78 10.97 9.59
C VAL A 104 -1.72 11.40 10.71
N SER A 105 -1.79 12.71 10.95
CA SER A 105 -2.72 13.23 11.94
C SER A 105 -4.15 13.09 11.44
N GLN A 106 -5.10 12.95 12.36
CA GLN A 106 -6.51 12.79 12.00
C GLN A 106 -7.00 13.90 11.07
N SER A 107 -6.54 15.13 11.29
CA SER A 107 -6.95 16.27 10.46
C SER A 107 -6.43 16.21 9.03
N GLN A 108 -5.40 15.40 8.76
CA GLN A 108 -4.79 15.28 7.43
C GLN A 108 -5.16 14.00 6.70
N VAL A 109 -5.93 13.12 7.33
CA VAL A 109 -6.30 11.83 6.72
C VAL A 109 -7.01 12.04 5.38
N LYS A 110 -7.92 13.02 5.31
CA LYS A 110 -8.64 13.31 4.07
C LYS A 110 -7.71 13.75 2.95
N ASP A 111 -6.74 14.62 3.26
CA ASP A 111 -5.79 15.12 2.27
C ASP A 111 -4.89 14.00 1.75
N VAL A 112 -4.41 13.14 2.65
CA VAL A 112 -3.58 11.99 2.25
C VAL A 112 -4.40 11.00 1.43
N TYR A 113 -5.66 10.77 1.81
CA TYR A 113 -6.57 9.93 1.04
C TYR A 113 -6.69 10.43 -0.40
N GLU A 114 -6.95 11.73 -0.58
CA GLU A 114 -7.09 12.33 -1.91
C GLU A 114 -5.78 12.25 -2.70
N TYR A 115 -4.65 12.48 -2.04
CA TYR A 115 -3.33 12.35 -2.66
C TYR A 115 -3.12 10.94 -3.21
N ILE A 116 -3.43 9.92 -2.43
CA ILE A 116 -3.28 8.51 -2.85
C ILE A 116 -4.27 8.17 -3.96
N LYS A 117 -5.51 8.60 -3.81
CA LYS A 117 -6.56 8.38 -4.81
C LYS A 117 -6.16 8.90 -6.18
N ASN A 118 -5.45 10.03 -6.22
CA ASN A 118 -5.10 10.71 -7.45
C ASN A 118 -3.71 10.38 -7.99
N GLN A 119 -3.09 9.30 -7.51
CA GLN A 119 -1.72 8.94 -7.93
C GLN A 119 -1.55 8.81 -9.44
N LYS A 120 -2.46 8.13 -10.11
CA LYS A 120 -2.36 7.92 -11.56
C LYS A 120 -2.59 9.20 -12.34
N ILE A 121 -3.47 10.06 -11.85
CA ILE A 121 -3.76 11.36 -12.49
C ILE A 121 -2.55 12.28 -12.37
N GLN A 122 -1.91 12.32 -11.21
CA GLN A 122 -0.70 13.13 -10.98
C GLN A 122 0.45 12.67 -11.87
N GLN A 123 0.63 11.37 -12.02
CA GLN A 123 1.68 10.81 -12.89
C GLN A 123 1.44 11.21 -14.34
N ASP A 124 0.22 11.10 -14.84
CA ASP A 124 -0.13 11.47 -16.21
C ASP A 124 0.13 12.96 -16.45
N SER A 125 -0.27 13.82 -15.52
CA SER A 125 -0.02 15.26 -15.61
C SER A 125 1.46 15.58 -15.70
N LEU A 126 2.27 14.94 -14.86
CA LEU A 126 3.72 15.17 -14.84
C LEU A 126 4.37 14.68 -16.12
N GLU A 127 3.92 13.56 -16.67
CA GLU A 127 4.42 13.02 -17.92
C GLU A 127 4.06 13.95 -19.10
N GLU A 128 2.86 14.52 -19.11
CA GLU A 128 2.45 15.49 -20.11
C GLU A 128 3.32 16.75 -20.09
N GLU A 129 3.80 17.14 -18.91
CA GLU A 129 4.72 18.25 -18.73
C GLU A 129 6.16 17.88 -19.05
N GLY A 130 6.43 16.62 -19.41
CA GLY A 130 7.77 16.13 -19.73
C GLY A 130 8.61 15.76 -18.51
N ILE A 131 8.00 15.63 -17.35
CA ILE A 131 8.68 15.25 -16.12
C ILE A 131 8.61 13.74 -15.96
N LYS A 132 9.76 13.11 -15.86
CA LYS A 132 9.84 11.66 -15.60
C LYS A 132 10.08 11.42 -14.12
N LEU A 133 9.25 10.60 -13.54
CA LEU A 133 9.34 10.22 -12.13
C LEU A 133 9.95 8.83 -11.95
#